data_f08f2fc030f90eea4bbd1e195626b3a1
#
_entry.id   f08f2fc030f90eea4bbd1e195626b3a1
#
_cell.length_a   1.000
_cell.length_b   1.000
_cell.length_c   1.000
_cell.angle_alpha   90.00
_cell.angle_beta   90.00
_cell.angle_gamma   90.00
#
_symmetry.space_group_name_H-M   'P 1'
#
loop_
_entity.id
_entity.type
_entity.pdbx_description
1 polymer ?
#
loop_
_entity_poly.entity_id
_entity_poly.type
_entity_poly.pdbx_seq_one_letter_code
_entity_poly.pdbx_strand_id
1 'polypeptide(L)'
;MKINIGNLVFCPRLITTIFAVIFFLLFIYLGFWQLDRAEQKREFQSFYNERHQEEIINLNNNLISNTSDFLWRRVSATGIFLEEQQILLDNQVNAGQAGYYVYTPFKIKNSPDIFLINRGWVPVGKDRNKSPKLIFTEGEVTIEGVFKKEPRTGVLLMENKAEKLEDGVTRFQKIAISEISDKTKINLFPYVIRLLPESKHGYIRNWKLRNSGENVHIGYAYQWFAFATTLFIIYFVLNIKRQGYV
;
A
#
# COMPACT_ATOMS: atom_id res chain seq x y z
N MET A 1 -48.95 17.66 8.62
CA MET A 1 -49.35 18.03 7.26
C MET A 1 -50.01 16.81 6.62
N LYS A 2 -51.19 16.95 5.99
CA LYS A 2 -51.85 15.84 5.30
C LYS A 2 -51.98 16.22 3.81
N ILE A 3 -51.55 15.34 2.92
CA ILE A 3 -51.61 15.57 1.46
C ILE A 3 -52.43 14.43 0.87
N ASN A 4 -53.55 14.75 0.23
CA ASN A 4 -54.44 13.75 -0.39
C ASN A 4 -53.92 13.41 -1.81
N ILE A 5 -53.78 12.12 -2.07
CA ILE A 5 -53.34 11.57 -3.35
C ILE A 5 -54.40 10.53 -3.79
N GLY A 6 -55.47 10.97 -4.42
CA GLY A 6 -56.60 10.11 -4.75
C GLY A 6 -57.23 9.46 -3.51
N ASN A 7 -57.26 8.14 -3.46
CA ASN A 7 -57.80 7.36 -2.31
C ASN A 7 -56.78 7.14 -1.18
N LEU A 8 -55.60 7.79 -1.26
CA LEU A 8 -54.52 7.69 -0.28
C LEU A 8 -54.24 9.06 0.34
N VAL A 9 -53.78 9.04 1.59
CA VAL A 9 -53.38 10.25 2.33
C VAL A 9 -51.98 10.08 2.81
N PHE A 10 -51.09 10.99 2.43
CA PHE A 10 -49.72 11.06 2.94
C PHE A 10 -49.68 11.90 4.23
N CYS A 11 -49.29 11.26 5.32
CA CYS A 11 -49.29 11.82 6.69
C CYS A 11 -47.89 11.78 7.30
N PRO A 12 -46.92 12.62 6.83
CA PRO A 12 -45.56 12.63 7.36
C PRO A 12 -45.54 13.20 8.81
N ARG A 13 -44.78 12.53 9.68
CA ARG A 13 -44.47 13.04 11.02
C ARG A 13 -43.17 13.82 10.97
N LEU A 14 -43.14 15.03 11.54
CA LEU A 14 -41.99 15.95 11.41
C LEU A 14 -40.67 15.30 11.81
N ILE A 15 -40.61 14.65 12.99
CA ILE A 15 -39.38 14.05 13.52
C ILE A 15 -38.89 12.93 12.59
N THR A 16 -39.74 12.00 12.19
CA THR A 16 -39.33 10.89 11.29
C THR A 16 -38.93 11.38 9.91
N THR A 17 -39.54 12.46 9.42
CA THR A 17 -39.18 13.08 8.15
C THR A 17 -37.77 13.70 8.22
N ILE A 18 -37.47 14.43 9.29
CA ILE A 18 -36.13 15.01 9.49
C ILE A 18 -35.07 13.92 9.49
N PHE A 19 -35.26 12.85 10.27
CA PHE A 19 -34.32 11.72 10.29
C PHE A 19 -34.20 11.04 8.93
N ALA A 20 -35.31 10.80 8.24
CA ALA A 20 -35.31 10.17 6.93
C ALA A 20 -34.49 11.00 5.91
N VAL A 21 -34.68 12.32 5.91
CA VAL A 21 -33.93 13.23 5.03
C VAL A 21 -32.44 13.23 5.37
N ILE A 22 -32.08 13.31 6.66
CA ILE A 22 -30.69 13.31 7.10
C ILE A 22 -29.99 12.02 6.66
N PHE A 23 -30.58 10.86 6.96
CA PHE A 23 -29.97 9.57 6.60
C PHE A 23 -29.95 9.35 5.09
N PHE A 24 -30.99 9.77 4.37
CA PHE A 24 -31.01 9.71 2.90
C PHE A 24 -29.83 10.48 2.30
N LEU A 25 -29.65 11.74 2.71
CA LEU A 25 -28.52 12.56 2.24
C LEU A 25 -27.17 11.97 2.65
N LEU A 26 -27.08 11.42 3.87
CA LEU A 26 -25.86 10.75 4.33
C LEU A 26 -25.52 9.54 3.46
N PHE A 27 -26.49 8.68 3.14
CA PHE A 27 -26.24 7.49 2.31
C PHE A 27 -25.86 7.87 0.89
N ILE A 28 -26.49 8.88 0.31
CA ILE A 28 -26.10 9.43 -1.01
C ILE A 28 -24.67 9.96 -0.98
N TYR A 29 -24.32 10.76 0.04
CA TYR A 29 -22.96 11.27 0.22
C TYR A 29 -21.92 10.16 0.33
N LEU A 30 -22.19 9.14 1.16
CA LEU A 30 -21.30 7.99 1.33
C LEU A 30 -21.16 7.17 0.03
N GLY A 31 -22.23 7.05 -0.76
CA GLY A 31 -22.19 6.43 -2.07
C GLY A 31 -21.23 7.13 -3.02
N PHE A 32 -21.36 8.44 -3.17
CA PHE A 32 -20.45 9.23 -4.00
C PHE A 32 -19.02 9.25 -3.46
N TRP A 33 -18.83 9.32 -2.15
CA TRP A 33 -17.50 9.23 -1.54
C TRP A 33 -16.81 7.90 -1.88
N GLN A 34 -17.53 6.78 -1.89
CA GLN A 34 -16.98 5.50 -2.31
C GLN A 34 -16.62 5.48 -3.80
N LEU A 35 -17.42 6.09 -4.67
CA LEU A 35 -17.09 6.21 -6.10
C LEU A 35 -15.80 7.02 -6.31
N ASP A 36 -15.65 8.14 -5.58
CA ASP A 36 -14.41 8.93 -5.63
C ASP A 36 -13.19 8.12 -5.17
N ARG A 37 -13.34 7.29 -4.14
CA ARG A 37 -12.27 6.36 -3.71
C ARG A 37 -11.94 5.29 -4.76
N ALA A 38 -12.94 4.76 -5.45
CA ALA A 38 -12.73 3.83 -6.56
C ALA A 38 -11.94 4.49 -7.69
N GLU A 39 -12.29 5.73 -8.06
CA GLU A 39 -11.59 6.50 -9.08
C GLU A 39 -10.12 6.73 -8.72
N GLN A 40 -9.83 7.23 -7.52
CA GLN A 40 -8.45 7.43 -7.04
C GLN A 40 -7.62 6.14 -7.12
N LYS A 41 -8.24 4.97 -6.88
CA LYS A 41 -7.57 3.67 -7.00
C LYS A 41 -7.29 3.30 -8.45
N ARG A 42 -8.23 3.57 -9.34
CA ARG A 42 -8.09 3.34 -10.79
C ARG A 42 -6.99 4.22 -11.39
N GLU A 43 -6.99 5.51 -11.06
CA GLU A 43 -5.96 6.45 -11.50
C GLU A 43 -4.56 6.03 -11.05
N PHE A 44 -4.42 5.62 -9.77
CA PHE A 44 -3.14 5.13 -9.26
C PHE A 44 -2.68 3.87 -10.01
N GLN A 45 -3.60 2.96 -10.33
CA GLN A 45 -3.28 1.73 -11.07
C GLN A 45 -2.83 2.06 -12.51
N SER A 46 -3.50 2.99 -13.18
CA SER A 46 -3.12 3.45 -14.53
C SER A 46 -1.73 4.08 -14.52
N PHE A 47 -1.49 5.00 -13.59
CA PHE A 47 -0.18 5.62 -13.39
C PHE A 47 0.93 4.59 -13.14
N TYR A 48 0.66 3.60 -12.29
CA TYR A 48 1.63 2.54 -12.01
C TYR A 48 1.94 1.70 -13.25
N ASN A 49 0.91 1.33 -14.02
CA ASN A 49 1.06 0.53 -15.24
C ASN A 49 1.84 1.29 -16.31
N GLU A 50 1.53 2.57 -16.49
CA GLU A 50 2.25 3.46 -17.42
C GLU A 50 3.74 3.52 -17.07
N ARG A 51 4.07 3.85 -15.81
CA ARG A 51 5.44 3.90 -15.33
C ARG A 51 6.21 2.60 -15.47
N HIS A 52 5.52 1.45 -15.39
CA HIS A 52 6.13 0.13 -15.57
C HIS A 52 6.39 -0.23 -17.03
N GLN A 53 5.68 0.37 -17.98
CA GLN A 53 5.87 0.14 -19.41
C GLN A 53 6.96 1.06 -20.02
N GLU A 54 7.32 2.14 -19.33
CA GLU A 54 8.40 3.00 -19.76
C GLU A 54 9.76 2.26 -19.82
N GLU A 55 10.69 2.77 -20.61
CA GLU A 55 12.04 2.21 -20.74
C GLU A 55 12.76 2.15 -19.38
N ILE A 56 13.58 1.11 -19.22
CA ILE A 56 14.37 0.90 -18.00
C ILE A 56 15.46 1.98 -17.92
N ILE A 57 15.50 2.71 -16.81
CA ILE A 57 16.51 3.72 -16.58
C ILE A 57 17.76 3.06 -15.99
N ASN A 58 18.90 3.21 -16.65
CA ASN A 58 20.18 2.76 -16.12
C ASN A 58 20.76 3.81 -15.16
N LEU A 59 20.85 3.47 -13.86
CA LEU A 59 21.33 4.37 -12.82
C LEU A 59 22.84 4.60 -12.84
N ASN A 60 23.62 3.77 -13.54
CA ASN A 60 25.06 3.99 -13.68
C ASN A 60 25.37 5.17 -14.62
N ASN A 61 24.46 5.49 -15.55
CA ASN A 61 24.63 6.51 -16.57
C ASN A 61 23.79 7.76 -16.34
N ASN A 62 22.87 7.72 -15.39
CA ASN A 62 21.91 8.81 -15.15
C ASN A 62 22.07 9.36 -13.72
N LEU A 63 22.43 10.63 -13.62
CA LEU A 63 22.37 11.36 -12.36
C LEU A 63 20.92 11.57 -11.95
N ILE A 64 20.62 11.24 -10.70
CA ILE A 64 19.27 11.44 -10.15
C ILE A 64 19.16 12.90 -9.71
N SER A 65 18.82 13.78 -10.63
CA SER A 65 18.60 15.21 -10.35
C SER A 65 17.22 15.47 -9.76
N ASN A 66 16.20 14.77 -10.24
CA ASN A 66 14.83 14.86 -9.74
C ASN A 66 14.28 13.47 -9.45
N THR A 67 14.15 13.14 -8.18
CA THR A 67 13.70 11.80 -7.73
C THR A 67 12.25 11.48 -8.10
N SER A 68 11.40 12.49 -8.36
CA SER A 68 10.01 12.27 -8.76
C SER A 68 9.89 11.59 -10.12
N ASP A 69 10.84 11.84 -11.03
CA ASP A 69 10.81 11.29 -12.40
C ASP A 69 11.14 9.79 -12.41
N PHE A 70 11.86 9.32 -11.39
CA PHE A 70 12.22 7.92 -11.22
C PHE A 70 11.17 7.13 -10.44
N LEU A 71 10.30 7.80 -9.72
CA LEU A 71 9.36 7.13 -8.81
C LEU A 71 8.43 6.17 -9.56
N TRP A 72 8.38 4.91 -9.10
CA TRP A 72 7.63 3.79 -9.69
C TRP A 72 8.15 3.31 -11.05
N ARG A 73 9.22 3.88 -11.57
CA ARG A 73 9.85 3.41 -12.81
C ARG A 73 10.72 2.18 -12.57
N ARG A 74 10.88 1.39 -13.64
CA ARG A 74 11.89 0.33 -13.66
C ARG A 74 13.27 0.95 -13.83
N VAL A 75 14.19 0.48 -13.00
CA VAL A 75 15.59 0.91 -13.02
C VAL A 75 16.50 -0.31 -13.08
N SER A 76 17.64 -0.16 -13.72
CA SER A 76 18.75 -1.10 -13.68
C SER A 76 19.97 -0.45 -13.06
N ALA A 77 20.77 -1.23 -12.34
CA ALA A 77 22.03 -0.77 -11.77
C ALA A 77 23.04 -1.91 -11.73
N THR A 78 24.28 -1.62 -12.08
CA THR A 78 25.43 -2.51 -11.90
C THR A 78 26.24 -2.04 -10.71
N GLY A 79 26.64 -2.94 -9.83
CA GLY A 79 27.35 -2.62 -8.60
C GLY A 79 27.59 -3.83 -7.72
N ILE A 80 27.79 -3.61 -6.42
CA ILE A 80 28.16 -4.62 -5.44
C ILE A 80 27.20 -4.56 -4.24
N PHE A 81 26.68 -5.69 -3.80
CA PHE A 81 25.97 -5.79 -2.54
C PHE A 81 26.93 -5.72 -1.34
N LEU A 82 26.60 -4.92 -0.34
CA LEU A 82 27.31 -4.88 0.93
C LEU A 82 26.67 -5.93 1.86
N GLU A 83 26.99 -7.20 1.61
CA GLU A 83 26.29 -8.36 2.20
C GLU A 83 26.44 -8.46 3.71
N GLU A 84 27.53 -7.97 4.30
CA GLU A 84 27.76 -7.93 5.75
C GLU A 84 26.78 -6.99 6.48
N GLN A 85 26.07 -6.16 5.73
CA GLN A 85 25.14 -5.16 6.26
C GLN A 85 23.70 -5.42 5.84
N GLN A 86 23.36 -6.70 5.69
CA GLN A 86 21.98 -7.10 5.42
C GLN A 86 21.07 -6.75 6.58
N ILE A 87 19.85 -6.36 6.25
CA ILE A 87 18.83 -5.87 7.17
C ILE A 87 17.57 -6.69 6.97
N LEU A 88 16.93 -7.09 8.05
CA LEU A 88 15.64 -7.76 8.05
C LEU A 88 14.55 -6.78 8.51
N LEU A 89 13.52 -6.61 7.68
CA LEU A 89 12.29 -5.95 8.10
C LEU A 89 11.32 -6.99 8.65
N ASP A 90 11.01 -6.90 9.94
CA ASP A 90 10.15 -7.84 10.66
C ASP A 90 8.67 -7.70 10.30
N ASN A 91 7.86 -8.64 10.78
CA ASN A 91 6.40 -8.66 10.69
C ASN A 91 5.87 -8.66 9.24
N GLN A 92 6.56 -9.33 8.34
CA GLN A 92 6.12 -9.49 6.94
C GLN A 92 5.44 -10.84 6.76
N VAL A 93 4.19 -10.82 6.27
CA VAL A 93 3.43 -12.04 6.01
C VAL A 93 3.34 -12.29 4.52
N ASN A 94 3.68 -13.51 4.08
CA ASN A 94 3.50 -13.98 2.72
C ASN A 94 2.75 -15.31 2.72
N ALA A 95 1.66 -15.41 1.99
CA ALA A 95 0.79 -16.61 1.94
C ALA A 95 0.41 -17.17 3.32
N GLY A 96 0.15 -16.29 4.30
CA GLY A 96 -0.22 -16.67 5.69
C GLY A 96 0.96 -17.04 6.58
N GLN A 97 2.18 -17.08 6.08
CA GLN A 97 3.39 -17.40 6.83
C GLN A 97 4.13 -16.12 7.25
N ALA A 98 4.54 -16.04 8.52
CA ALA A 98 5.36 -14.95 9.03
C ALA A 98 6.80 -15.03 8.52
N GLY A 99 7.41 -13.88 8.27
CA GLY A 99 8.76 -13.79 7.75
C GLY A 99 9.32 -12.37 7.77
N TYR A 100 10.33 -12.15 6.97
CA TYR A 100 11.06 -10.91 6.84
C TYR A 100 11.17 -10.47 5.39
N TYR A 101 11.15 -9.16 5.11
CA TYR A 101 11.79 -8.67 3.89
C TYR A 101 13.27 -8.44 4.14
N VAL A 102 14.08 -8.91 3.20
CA VAL A 102 15.54 -8.74 3.23
C VAL A 102 15.91 -7.49 2.46
N TYR A 103 16.61 -6.60 3.13
CA TYR A 103 17.18 -5.39 2.54
C TYR A 103 18.70 -5.47 2.61
N THR A 104 19.36 -5.18 1.49
CA THR A 104 20.82 -5.16 1.41
C THR A 104 21.28 -3.84 0.79
N PRO A 105 22.19 -3.10 1.41
CA PRO A 105 22.80 -1.94 0.75
C PRO A 105 23.56 -2.38 -0.50
N PHE A 106 23.43 -1.59 -1.57
CA PHE A 106 24.02 -1.84 -2.87
C PHE A 106 24.74 -0.60 -3.35
N LYS A 107 26.05 -0.70 -3.52
CA LYS A 107 26.90 0.38 -4.01
C LYS A 107 26.93 0.33 -5.54
N ILE A 108 26.42 1.39 -6.18
CA ILE A 108 26.42 1.51 -7.63
C ILE A 108 27.86 1.74 -8.12
N LYS A 109 28.23 1.02 -9.17
CA LYS A 109 29.54 1.16 -9.83
C LYS A 109 29.69 2.55 -10.43
N ASN A 110 30.83 3.18 -10.20
CA ASN A 110 31.18 4.52 -10.67
C ASN A 110 30.24 5.64 -10.14
N SER A 111 29.53 5.39 -9.03
CA SER A 111 28.68 6.37 -8.35
C SER A 111 28.99 6.39 -6.85
N PRO A 112 28.84 7.52 -6.17
CA PRO A 112 28.89 7.57 -4.72
C PRO A 112 27.63 6.98 -4.07
N ASP A 113 26.57 6.75 -4.85
CA ASP A 113 25.24 6.39 -4.34
C ASP A 113 25.20 4.95 -3.87
N ILE A 114 24.64 4.75 -2.68
CA ILE A 114 24.35 3.45 -2.08
C ILE A 114 22.85 3.35 -1.84
N PHE A 115 22.20 2.43 -2.54
CA PHE A 115 20.77 2.20 -2.39
C PHE A 115 20.49 1.03 -1.47
N LEU A 116 19.40 1.12 -0.73
CA LEU A 116 18.86 0.00 0.00
C LEU A 116 17.98 -0.84 -0.93
N ILE A 117 18.38 -2.07 -1.23
CA ILE A 117 17.66 -2.98 -2.15
C ILE A 117 16.77 -3.92 -1.36
N ASN A 118 15.46 -3.88 -1.62
CA ASN A 118 14.55 -4.92 -1.14
C ASN A 118 14.66 -6.14 -2.04
N ARG A 119 15.30 -7.20 -1.53
CA ARG A 119 15.57 -8.45 -2.28
C ARG A 119 14.44 -9.46 -2.22
N GLY A 120 13.41 -9.22 -1.43
CA GLY A 120 12.28 -10.14 -1.30
C GLY A 120 12.07 -10.66 0.11
N TRP A 121 11.17 -11.63 0.22
CA TRP A 121 10.70 -12.20 1.47
C TRP A 121 11.35 -13.56 1.75
N VAL A 122 11.65 -13.80 3.03
CA VAL A 122 12.10 -15.09 3.56
C VAL A 122 11.25 -15.47 4.77
N PRO A 123 10.97 -16.77 4.99
CA PRO A 123 10.24 -17.20 6.18
C PRO A 123 11.06 -16.98 7.45
N VAL A 124 10.37 -16.76 8.57
CA VAL A 124 11.01 -16.81 9.88
C VAL A 124 11.53 -18.23 10.13
N GLY A 125 12.77 -18.35 10.62
CA GLY A 125 13.34 -19.63 11.02
C GLY A 125 12.67 -20.21 12.27
N LYS A 126 13.15 -21.38 12.73
CA LYS A 126 12.69 -22.00 13.98
C LYS A 126 13.07 -21.18 15.22
N ASP A 127 14.17 -20.47 15.15
CA ASP A 127 14.70 -19.61 16.19
C ASP A 127 14.71 -18.16 15.68
N ARG A 128 13.98 -17.28 16.36
CA ARG A 128 13.89 -15.85 15.99
C ARG A 128 15.13 -15.04 16.37
N ASN A 129 16.02 -15.58 17.19
CA ASN A 129 17.27 -14.91 17.59
C ASN A 129 18.36 -15.08 16.52
N LYS A 130 18.14 -15.97 15.55
CA LYS A 130 19.04 -16.22 14.43
C LYS A 130 18.43 -15.70 13.11
N SER A 131 19.27 -15.24 12.21
CA SER A 131 18.78 -14.89 10.88
C SER A 131 18.33 -16.13 10.11
N PRO A 132 17.35 -15.99 9.20
CA PRO A 132 17.05 -17.02 8.23
C PRO A 132 18.26 -17.23 7.30
N LYS A 133 18.27 -18.34 6.54
CA LYS A 133 19.33 -18.59 5.56
C LYS A 133 19.31 -17.48 4.50
N LEU A 134 20.33 -16.63 4.51
CA LEU A 134 20.51 -15.55 3.56
C LEU A 134 21.45 -15.97 2.42
N ILE A 135 21.21 -15.40 1.22
CA ILE A 135 22.05 -15.59 0.04
C ILE A 135 23.19 -14.58 0.12
N PHE A 136 24.39 -15.03 -0.02
CA PHE A 136 25.59 -14.19 -0.18
C PHE A 136 25.93 -14.10 -1.66
N THR A 137 25.98 -12.88 -2.19
CA THR A 137 26.26 -12.58 -3.60
C THR A 137 27.62 -11.90 -3.71
N GLU A 138 28.60 -12.60 -4.25
CA GLU A 138 29.95 -12.07 -4.43
C GLU A 138 30.09 -11.31 -5.77
N GLY A 139 30.96 -10.31 -5.75
CA GLY A 139 31.37 -9.59 -6.94
C GLY A 139 30.34 -8.59 -7.47
N GLU A 140 30.64 -8.10 -8.66
CA GLU A 140 29.81 -7.12 -9.36
C GLU A 140 28.64 -7.82 -10.05
N VAL A 141 27.44 -7.31 -9.82
CA VAL A 141 26.19 -7.84 -10.42
C VAL A 141 25.34 -6.70 -10.98
N THR A 142 24.52 -7.03 -11.97
CA THR A 142 23.48 -6.13 -12.47
C THR A 142 22.13 -6.55 -11.87
N ILE A 143 21.43 -5.58 -11.31
CA ILE A 143 20.10 -5.74 -10.75
C ILE A 143 19.08 -4.94 -11.55
N GLU A 144 17.84 -5.42 -11.56
CA GLU A 144 16.68 -4.68 -12.06
C GLU A 144 15.61 -4.59 -10.97
N GLY A 145 15.05 -3.42 -10.82
CA GLY A 145 14.07 -3.15 -9.75
C GLY A 145 13.17 -1.97 -10.05
N VAL A 146 12.29 -1.68 -9.12
CA VAL A 146 11.39 -0.53 -9.14
C VAL A 146 11.88 0.50 -8.13
N PHE A 147 12.09 1.72 -8.58
CA PHE A 147 12.49 2.84 -7.73
C PHE A 147 11.30 3.31 -6.89
N LYS A 148 11.47 3.36 -5.57
CA LYS A 148 10.40 3.64 -4.62
C LYS A 148 10.86 4.48 -3.45
N LYS A 149 9.90 5.18 -2.83
CA LYS A 149 10.10 5.69 -1.47
C LYS A 149 10.22 4.52 -0.49
N GLU A 150 10.79 4.78 0.68
CA GLU A 150 10.79 3.83 1.79
C GLU A 150 9.35 3.32 2.08
N PRO A 151 9.18 2.06 2.48
CA PRO A 151 7.87 1.52 2.75
C PRO A 151 7.22 2.25 3.93
N ARG A 152 5.96 2.66 3.74
CA ARG A 152 5.15 3.16 4.84
C ARG A 152 4.80 1.98 5.75
N THR A 153 5.34 1.98 6.95
CA THR A 153 4.93 1.07 8.02
C THR A 153 3.83 1.74 8.84
N GLY A 154 2.96 0.94 9.46
CA GLY A 154 1.96 1.45 10.40
C GLY A 154 2.58 2.27 11.55
N VAL A 155 1.74 2.87 12.37
CA VAL A 155 2.19 3.59 13.56
C VAL A 155 2.90 2.61 14.49
N LEU A 156 4.18 2.86 14.75
CA LEU A 156 4.90 2.16 15.82
C LEU A 156 4.52 2.80 17.15
N LEU A 157 4.05 1.98 18.07
CA LEU A 157 3.74 2.43 19.45
C LEU A 157 5.01 2.60 20.30
N MET A 158 6.16 2.15 19.80
CA MET A 158 7.47 2.22 20.45
C MET A 158 8.54 2.64 19.44
N GLU A 159 9.73 3.03 19.95
CA GLU A 159 10.88 3.33 19.11
C GLU A 159 11.21 2.16 18.17
N ASN A 160 11.65 2.49 16.95
CA ASN A 160 12.14 1.53 15.97
C ASN A 160 13.48 0.93 16.44
N LYS A 161 13.43 0.00 17.37
CA LYS A 161 14.66 -0.64 17.91
C LYS A 161 15.29 -1.52 16.83
N ALA A 162 16.56 -1.23 16.54
CA ALA A 162 17.41 -2.15 15.81
C ALA A 162 17.80 -3.28 16.75
N GLU A 163 17.45 -4.49 16.42
CA GLU A 163 17.82 -5.67 17.18
C GLU A 163 18.89 -6.44 16.40
N LYS A 164 20.05 -6.60 17.01
CA LYS A 164 21.15 -7.38 16.42
C LYS A 164 20.95 -8.85 16.77
N LEU A 165 20.85 -9.70 15.76
CA LEU A 165 20.72 -11.14 15.91
C LEU A 165 22.08 -11.77 16.26
N GLU A 166 22.09 -13.04 16.71
CA GLU A 166 23.31 -13.75 17.15
C GLU A 166 24.39 -13.80 16.07
N ASP A 167 24.01 -13.88 14.80
CA ASP A 167 24.91 -13.92 13.63
C ASP A 167 25.29 -12.53 13.08
N GLY A 168 24.89 -11.46 13.77
CA GLY A 168 25.25 -10.09 13.46
C GLY A 168 24.33 -9.35 12.51
N VAL A 169 23.33 -10.04 11.91
CA VAL A 169 22.30 -9.40 11.07
C VAL A 169 21.40 -8.51 11.92
N THR A 170 21.04 -7.36 11.40
CA THR A 170 20.19 -6.40 12.13
C THR A 170 18.75 -6.48 11.68
N ARG A 171 17.83 -6.63 12.64
CA ARG A 171 16.39 -6.66 12.42
C ARG A 171 15.76 -5.35 12.86
N PHE A 172 14.87 -4.81 12.00
CA PHE A 172 14.10 -3.59 12.23
C PHE A 172 12.60 -3.89 12.10
N GLN A 173 11.78 -3.15 12.83
CA GLN A 173 10.33 -3.19 12.68
C GLN A 173 9.84 -2.23 11.60
N LYS A 174 10.66 -1.23 11.24
CA LYS A 174 10.38 -0.22 10.22
C LYS A 174 11.64 0.07 9.41
N ILE A 175 11.51 0.22 8.10
CA ILE A 175 12.56 0.80 7.27
C ILE A 175 12.42 2.32 7.31
N ALA A 176 13.33 2.96 8.01
CA ALA A 176 13.57 4.39 8.01
C ALA A 176 15.03 4.60 7.57
N ILE A 177 15.22 5.07 6.34
CA ILE A 177 16.55 5.13 5.71
C ILE A 177 17.52 5.97 6.53
N SER A 178 17.07 7.10 7.09
CA SER A 178 17.88 7.95 7.95
C SER A 178 18.38 7.21 9.19
N GLU A 179 17.49 6.50 9.92
CA GLU A 179 17.84 5.73 11.10
C GLU A 179 18.80 4.57 10.78
N ILE A 180 18.62 3.94 9.63
CA ILE A 180 19.50 2.87 9.15
C ILE A 180 20.86 3.44 8.79
N SER A 181 20.92 4.57 8.08
CA SER A 181 22.18 5.26 7.75
C SER A 181 22.98 5.61 9.01
N ASP A 182 22.32 6.14 10.04
CA ASP A 182 22.94 6.49 11.31
C ASP A 182 23.52 5.27 12.04
N LYS A 183 22.79 4.14 12.00
CA LYS A 183 23.22 2.91 12.69
C LYS A 183 24.30 2.14 11.95
N THR A 184 24.21 2.09 10.61
CA THR A 184 25.17 1.35 9.77
C THR A 184 26.39 2.19 9.38
N LYS A 185 26.35 3.51 9.61
CA LYS A 185 27.35 4.48 9.15
C LYS A 185 27.53 4.49 7.62
N ILE A 186 26.50 4.06 6.89
CA ILE A 186 26.46 4.13 5.43
C ILE A 186 25.57 5.30 5.04
N ASN A 187 26.07 6.15 4.15
CA ASN A 187 25.26 7.20 3.55
C ASN A 187 24.33 6.60 2.48
N LEU A 188 23.13 6.18 2.90
CA LEU A 188 22.14 5.59 2.00
C LEU A 188 21.37 6.66 1.25
N PHE A 189 21.12 6.40 -0.04
CA PHE A 189 20.22 7.23 -0.84
C PHE A 189 18.79 7.16 -0.28
N PRO A 190 18.03 8.29 -0.20
CA PRO A 190 16.74 8.36 0.53
C PRO A 190 15.58 7.67 -0.18
N TYR A 191 15.87 6.67 -1.02
CA TYR A 191 14.91 5.83 -1.74
C TYR A 191 15.38 4.38 -1.73
N VAL A 192 14.46 3.47 -1.96
CA VAL A 192 14.74 2.03 -2.06
C VAL A 192 14.53 1.55 -3.50
N ILE A 193 15.25 0.52 -3.88
CA ILE A 193 14.97 -0.22 -5.11
C ILE A 193 14.34 -1.56 -4.70
N ARG A 194 13.13 -1.83 -5.16
CA ARG A 194 12.46 -3.11 -4.97
C ARG A 194 12.76 -4.00 -6.14
N LEU A 195 13.52 -5.05 -5.90
CA LEU A 195 14.00 -5.97 -6.93
C LEU A 195 12.83 -6.59 -7.71
N LEU A 196 12.89 -6.64 -9.04
CA LEU A 196 11.87 -7.28 -9.87
C LEU A 196 11.84 -8.81 -9.64
N PRO A 197 10.69 -9.48 -9.81
CA PRO A 197 10.58 -10.93 -9.68
C PRO A 197 11.57 -11.70 -10.57
N GLU A 198 11.83 -11.19 -11.76
CA GLU A 198 12.69 -11.79 -12.79
C GLU A 198 14.19 -11.56 -12.53
N SER A 199 14.53 -10.53 -11.73
CA SER A 199 15.91 -10.21 -11.41
C SER A 199 16.57 -11.33 -10.58
N LYS A 200 17.83 -11.62 -10.82
CA LYS A 200 18.62 -12.58 -10.04
C LYS A 200 18.90 -12.06 -8.63
N HIS A 201 19.47 -12.89 -7.77
CA HIS A 201 19.98 -12.53 -6.44
C HIS A 201 18.91 -12.06 -5.43
N GLY A 202 17.66 -12.51 -5.60
CA GLY A 202 16.56 -12.19 -4.68
C GLY A 202 15.90 -13.42 -4.07
N TYR A 203 14.98 -13.16 -3.15
CA TYR A 203 14.19 -14.16 -2.45
C TYR A 203 12.77 -14.25 -3.03
N ILE A 204 11.77 -14.68 -2.28
CA ILE A 204 10.37 -14.73 -2.73
C ILE A 204 9.86 -13.30 -2.95
N ARG A 205 9.40 -13.00 -4.17
CA ARG A 205 9.01 -11.65 -4.61
C ARG A 205 7.62 -11.62 -5.22
N ASN A 206 6.64 -12.10 -4.48
CA ASN A 206 5.25 -11.99 -4.88
C ASN A 206 4.76 -10.55 -4.65
N TRP A 207 5.29 -9.59 -5.43
CA TRP A 207 4.88 -8.19 -5.35
C TRP A 207 3.45 -8.03 -5.86
N LYS A 208 2.50 -8.30 -5.01
CA LYS A 208 1.13 -7.87 -5.31
C LYS A 208 1.11 -6.36 -5.14
N LEU A 209 0.84 -5.62 -6.21
CA LEU A 209 0.14 -4.37 -6.03
C LEU A 209 -1.07 -4.74 -5.19
N ARG A 210 -1.13 -4.20 -3.98
CA ARG A 210 -2.30 -4.37 -3.14
C ARG A 210 -3.46 -3.94 -4.03
N ASN A 211 -4.17 -4.95 -4.57
CA ASN A 211 -5.19 -4.76 -5.61
C ASN A 211 -5.94 -3.50 -5.29
N SER A 212 -6.14 -2.70 -6.27
CA SER A 212 -6.65 -1.33 -6.17
C SER A 212 -7.79 -1.19 -5.17
N GLY A 213 -8.47 -2.27 -4.84
CA GLY A 213 -9.69 -2.21 -4.05
C GLY A 213 -10.81 -1.43 -4.75
N GLU A 214 -10.62 -1.04 -6.02
CA GLU A 214 -11.62 -0.35 -6.84
C GLU A 214 -12.96 -1.05 -6.76
N ASN A 215 -13.00 -2.34 -7.09
CA ASN A 215 -14.25 -3.14 -7.05
C ASN A 215 -14.87 -3.20 -5.66
N VAL A 216 -14.08 -3.18 -4.61
CA VAL A 216 -14.57 -3.14 -3.22
C VAL A 216 -15.28 -1.81 -2.95
N HIS A 217 -14.70 -0.70 -3.35
CA HIS A 217 -15.31 0.62 -3.21
C HIS A 217 -16.57 0.77 -4.06
N ILE A 218 -16.57 0.27 -5.29
CA ILE A 218 -17.77 0.22 -6.15
C ILE A 218 -18.88 -0.61 -5.48
N GLY A 219 -18.54 -1.78 -4.92
CA GLY A 219 -19.49 -2.61 -4.17
C GLY A 219 -20.12 -1.87 -2.99
N TYR A 220 -19.31 -1.15 -2.20
CA TYR A 220 -19.82 -0.33 -1.11
C TYR A 220 -20.69 0.85 -1.59
N ALA A 221 -20.34 1.47 -2.73
CA ALA A 221 -21.17 2.53 -3.31
C ALA A 221 -22.57 2.01 -3.64
N TYR A 222 -22.68 0.84 -4.27
CA TYR A 222 -23.98 0.21 -4.54
C TYR A 222 -24.78 -0.08 -3.25
N GLN A 223 -24.11 -0.52 -2.19
CA GLN A 223 -24.77 -0.76 -0.90
C GLN A 223 -25.34 0.55 -0.32
N TRP A 224 -24.60 1.63 -0.35
CA TRP A 224 -25.06 2.93 0.15
C TRP A 224 -26.25 3.46 -0.65
N PHE A 225 -26.23 3.36 -1.98
CA PHE A 225 -27.37 3.75 -2.81
C PHE A 225 -28.59 2.83 -2.60
N ALA A 226 -28.36 1.54 -2.38
CA ALA A 226 -29.45 0.62 -2.02
C ALA A 226 -30.09 0.99 -0.67
N PHE A 227 -29.29 1.37 0.34
CA PHE A 227 -29.83 1.85 1.63
C PHE A 227 -30.62 3.14 1.46
N ALA A 228 -30.15 4.10 0.64
CA ALA A 228 -30.91 5.30 0.34
C ALA A 228 -32.27 4.98 -0.31
N THR A 229 -32.26 4.12 -1.31
CA THR A 229 -33.48 3.69 -2.01
C THR A 229 -34.44 2.96 -1.08
N THR A 230 -33.94 2.04 -0.26
CA THR A 230 -34.74 1.30 0.72
C THR A 230 -35.35 2.23 1.75
N LEU A 231 -34.58 3.17 2.29
CA LEU A 231 -35.07 4.18 3.23
C LEU A 231 -36.19 5.02 2.61
N PHE A 232 -35.96 5.46 1.36
CA PHE A 232 -36.97 6.22 0.61
C PHE A 232 -38.28 5.44 0.47
N ILE A 233 -38.25 4.18 0.03
CA ILE A 233 -39.41 3.32 -0.12
C ILE A 233 -40.12 3.13 1.22
N ILE A 234 -39.38 2.76 2.27
CA ILE A 234 -39.93 2.52 3.62
C ILE A 234 -40.62 3.80 4.15
N TYR A 235 -39.95 4.95 3.98
CA TYR A 235 -40.50 6.23 4.42
C TYR A 235 -41.85 6.52 3.78
N PHE A 236 -42.00 6.32 2.46
CA PHE A 236 -43.25 6.53 1.77
C PHE A 236 -44.30 5.50 2.19
N VAL A 237 -43.98 4.22 2.24
CA VAL A 237 -44.90 3.14 2.63
C VAL A 237 -45.48 3.38 4.04
N LEU A 238 -44.66 3.79 5.01
CA LEU A 238 -45.07 4.03 6.38
C LEU A 238 -45.93 5.30 6.56
N ASN A 239 -45.79 6.28 5.65
CA ASN A 239 -46.52 7.55 5.73
C ASN A 239 -47.73 7.62 4.81
N ILE A 240 -48.00 6.59 3.98
CA ILE A 240 -49.19 6.51 3.13
C ILE A 240 -50.27 5.68 3.86
N LYS A 241 -51.48 6.23 3.96
CA LYS A 241 -52.65 5.56 4.55
C LYS A 241 -53.83 5.61 3.58
N ARG A 242 -54.74 4.64 3.69
CA ARG A 242 -56.03 4.71 2.96
C ARG A 242 -56.94 5.76 3.59
N GLN A 243 -57.71 6.45 2.76
CA GLN A 243 -58.73 7.40 3.17
C GLN A 243 -59.87 6.59 3.89
N GLY A 244 -59.92 6.63 5.18
CA GLY A 244 -60.86 5.83 6.01
C GLY A 244 -60.23 5.30 7.31
N TYR A 245 -58.93 5.38 7.45
CA TYR A 245 -58.17 5.00 8.64
C TYR A 245 -57.35 6.18 9.23
N VAL A 246 -57.77 7.44 8.92
CA VAL A 246 -57.12 8.66 9.39
C VAL A 246 -57.97 9.43 10.39
#